data_421908ea772f20b9b4089c43911250d5
#
_entry.id   421908ea772f20b9b4089c43911250d5
#
_cell.length_a   1.000
_cell.length_b   1.000
_cell.length_c   1.000
_cell.angle_alpha   90.00
_cell.angle_beta   90.00
_cell.angle_gamma   90.00
#
_symmetry.space_group_name_H-M   'P 1'
#
loop_
_entity.id
_entity.type
_entity.pdbx_description
1 polymer ?
#
loop_
_entity_poly.entity_id
_entity_poly.type
_entity_poly.pdbx_seq_one_letter_code
_entity_poly.pdbx_strand_id
1 'polypeptide(L)'
;MDRSTSNGFRCIKSFANDTSSAQLKGTISALFRDYRKEKPVDNKTFALYLNQYLYDKKPLESKIERTIDKDLWKIEKVTFDAGYNNERMQAWIYLPKDAKPPFQPIIFFTGSNDIYSKEFDPKRIGSLDFILKSGRAFIFPIYKGTNERHDELNSDLQEETVLYKDHVIMWGKEFSRTVDYLETRSDMQADKIGYLGWSWGGFMGGIIPAIEKRIKAIVLNVGGMEMNRTFPEVDQLNYLPRVTQPILMLNGKHDMFFPVETSQKPMYDLLGTPSNFKKKIVYDAGHLVPRTDFVKETLVWFDQYLGPVK
;
A
#
# COMPACT_ATOMS: atom_id res chain seq x y z
N MET A 1 -13.99 8.10 -12.83
CA MET A 1 -13.87 9.38 -13.56
C MET A 1 -12.52 9.95 -13.23
N ASP A 2 -11.66 10.04 -14.21
CA ASP A 2 -10.39 10.74 -14.07
C ASP A 2 -10.66 12.24 -13.86
N ARG A 3 -10.15 12.80 -12.76
CA ARG A 3 -10.24 14.23 -12.42
C ARG A 3 -8.91 14.95 -12.65
N SER A 4 -8.02 14.39 -13.50
CA SER A 4 -6.81 15.10 -13.88
C SER A 4 -7.15 16.43 -14.53
N THR A 5 -6.25 17.40 -14.44
CA THR A 5 -6.40 18.72 -15.08
C THR A 5 -6.55 18.63 -16.61
N SER A 6 -6.29 17.45 -17.19
CA SER A 6 -6.47 17.15 -18.61
C SER A 6 -7.89 16.68 -18.97
N ASN A 7 -8.72 16.26 -17.98
CA ASN A 7 -10.09 15.82 -18.18
C ASN A 7 -11.08 16.94 -17.90
N GLY A 8 -11.33 17.75 -18.92
CA GLY A 8 -12.39 18.76 -18.88
C GLY A 8 -13.72 18.21 -19.39
N PHE A 9 -14.84 18.63 -18.78
CA PHE A 9 -16.15 18.48 -19.37
C PHE A 9 -16.26 19.38 -20.61
N ARG A 10 -16.55 18.76 -21.76
CA ARG A 10 -16.98 19.50 -22.94
C ARG A 10 -18.46 19.24 -23.16
N CYS A 11 -19.29 20.27 -22.97
CA CYS A 11 -20.68 20.21 -23.38
C CYS A 11 -20.76 20.55 -24.87
N ILE A 12 -21.32 19.64 -25.67
CA ILE A 12 -21.61 19.88 -27.08
C ILE A 12 -23.12 20.15 -27.19
N LYS A 13 -23.49 21.29 -27.76
CA LYS A 13 -24.86 21.53 -28.22
C LYS A 13 -24.95 21.04 -29.66
N SER A 14 -25.61 19.89 -29.88
CA SER A 14 -25.88 19.39 -31.23
C SER A 14 -27.05 20.15 -31.85
N PHE A 15 -26.94 20.46 -33.14
CA PHE A 15 -28.08 20.98 -33.92
C PHE A 15 -29.05 19.84 -34.25
N ALA A 16 -30.37 20.14 -34.37
CA ALA A 16 -31.45 19.16 -34.44
C ALA A 16 -31.36 18.12 -35.58
N ASN A 17 -30.43 18.31 -36.55
CA ASN A 17 -30.27 17.43 -37.72
C ASN A 17 -28.90 16.68 -37.72
N ASP A 18 -28.19 16.65 -36.60
CA ASP A 18 -26.90 15.96 -36.54
C ASP A 18 -27.09 14.49 -36.22
N THR A 19 -26.96 13.61 -37.21
CA THR A 19 -27.05 12.16 -37.10
C THR A 19 -25.87 11.55 -36.32
N SER A 20 -24.75 12.28 -36.13
CA SER A 20 -23.63 11.87 -35.31
C SER A 20 -24.00 11.85 -33.81
N SER A 21 -25.07 12.54 -33.42
CA SER A 21 -25.51 12.67 -32.05
C SER A 21 -25.99 11.36 -31.42
N ALA A 22 -26.41 10.36 -32.19
CA ALA A 22 -26.87 9.08 -31.67
C ALA A 22 -25.71 8.23 -31.14
N GLN A 23 -24.54 8.27 -31.78
CA GLN A 23 -23.32 7.60 -31.30
C GLN A 23 -22.73 8.31 -30.08
N LEU A 24 -22.84 9.64 -30.01
CA LEU A 24 -22.37 10.44 -28.86
C LEU A 24 -23.29 10.32 -27.63
N LYS A 25 -24.53 9.87 -27.80
CA LYS A 25 -25.51 9.61 -26.72
C LYS A 25 -25.46 8.18 -26.20
N GLY A 26 -24.68 7.32 -26.82
CA GLY A 26 -24.48 5.95 -26.36
C GLY A 26 -23.87 5.95 -24.95
N THR A 27 -24.38 5.09 -24.07
CA THR A 27 -23.74 4.84 -22.77
C THR A 27 -22.32 4.35 -23.01
N ILE A 28 -21.30 5.06 -22.53
CA ILE A 28 -19.93 4.55 -22.51
C ILE A 28 -19.93 3.37 -21.51
N SER A 29 -19.90 2.17 -22.08
CA SER A 29 -19.67 0.97 -21.27
C SER A 29 -18.19 0.95 -20.90
N ALA A 30 -17.85 1.38 -19.70
CA ALA A 30 -16.54 1.10 -19.14
C ALA A 30 -16.43 -0.41 -18.97
N LEU A 31 -15.38 -1.02 -19.54
CA LEU A 31 -15.08 -2.43 -19.34
C LEU A 31 -14.55 -2.60 -17.91
N PHE A 32 -15.45 -2.80 -16.96
CA PHE A 32 -15.09 -3.14 -15.60
C PHE A 32 -14.68 -4.61 -15.52
N ARG A 33 -13.59 -4.88 -14.85
CA ARG A 33 -13.15 -6.22 -14.49
C ARG A 33 -14.16 -6.81 -13.49
N ASP A 34 -14.74 -7.96 -13.79
CA ASP A 34 -15.69 -8.64 -12.89
C ASP A 34 -14.97 -9.78 -12.17
N TYR A 35 -14.42 -9.51 -11.01
CA TYR A 35 -13.69 -10.47 -10.18
C TYR A 35 -14.52 -11.68 -9.74
N ARG A 36 -15.86 -11.63 -9.80
CA ARG A 36 -16.74 -12.75 -9.51
C ARG A 36 -16.65 -13.85 -10.57
N LYS A 37 -16.18 -13.50 -11.76
CA LYS A 37 -16.00 -14.43 -12.90
C LYS A 37 -14.58 -14.96 -13.03
N GLU A 38 -13.66 -14.48 -12.20
CA GLU A 38 -12.25 -14.83 -12.23
C GLU A 38 -11.89 -15.72 -11.03
N LYS A 39 -10.91 -16.60 -11.24
CA LYS A 39 -10.43 -17.48 -10.16
C LYS A 39 -8.92 -17.26 -9.98
N PRO A 40 -8.48 -17.19 -8.73
CA PRO A 40 -7.05 -17.22 -8.41
C PRO A 40 -6.41 -18.51 -8.95
N VAL A 41 -5.12 -18.43 -9.29
CA VAL A 41 -4.34 -19.60 -9.65
C VAL A 41 -4.24 -20.58 -8.49
N ASP A 42 -3.96 -21.86 -8.80
CA ASP A 42 -3.69 -22.87 -7.81
C ASP A 42 -2.38 -22.61 -7.02
N ASN A 43 -2.17 -23.37 -5.95
CA ASN A 43 -1.00 -23.17 -5.09
C ASN A 43 0.32 -23.52 -5.76
N LYS A 44 0.33 -24.44 -6.73
CA LYS A 44 1.53 -24.83 -7.47
C LYS A 44 1.97 -23.70 -8.38
N THR A 45 1.05 -23.10 -9.12
CA THR A 45 1.29 -21.94 -9.96
C THR A 45 1.70 -20.73 -9.12
N PHE A 46 1.00 -20.49 -8.00
CA PHE A 46 1.33 -19.39 -7.10
C PHE A 46 2.75 -19.50 -6.50
N ALA A 47 3.20 -20.73 -6.19
CA ALA A 47 4.57 -20.94 -5.71
C ALA A 47 5.63 -20.48 -6.74
N LEU A 48 5.34 -20.62 -8.04
CA LEU A 48 6.22 -20.09 -9.09
C LEU A 48 6.25 -18.56 -9.10
N TYR A 49 5.10 -17.92 -8.84
CA TYR A 49 5.03 -16.46 -8.74
C TYR A 49 5.83 -15.94 -7.54
N LEU A 50 5.76 -16.62 -6.40
CA LEU A 50 6.54 -16.27 -5.21
C LEU A 50 8.06 -16.32 -5.44
N ASN A 51 8.54 -17.21 -6.32
CA ASN A 51 9.97 -17.32 -6.62
C ASN A 51 10.56 -16.01 -7.19
N GLN A 52 9.75 -15.16 -7.82
CA GLN A 52 10.21 -13.88 -8.35
C GLN A 52 10.57 -12.87 -7.24
N TYR A 53 10.01 -13.05 -6.04
CA TYR A 53 10.31 -12.23 -4.87
C TYR A 53 11.49 -12.72 -4.04
N LEU A 54 12.06 -13.86 -4.40
CA LEU A 54 13.29 -14.32 -3.77
C LEU A 54 14.44 -13.37 -4.08
N TYR A 55 15.27 -13.14 -3.09
CA TYR A 55 16.47 -12.33 -3.19
C TYR A 55 17.60 -12.96 -2.37
N ASP A 56 18.84 -12.67 -2.74
CA ASP A 56 19.99 -13.08 -1.95
C ASP A 56 19.99 -12.34 -0.61
N LYS A 57 20.08 -13.06 0.49
CA LYS A 57 20.23 -12.48 1.83
C LYS A 57 21.66 -11.96 2.03
N LYS A 58 22.14 -11.14 1.11
CA LYS A 58 23.39 -10.41 1.25
C LYS A 58 23.35 -9.52 2.49
N PRO A 59 24.52 -9.18 3.08
CA PRO A 59 24.58 -8.17 4.11
C PRO A 59 23.84 -6.90 3.69
N LEU A 60 23.06 -6.36 4.61
CA LEU A 60 22.29 -5.12 4.34
C LEU A 60 23.19 -3.92 4.09
N GLU A 61 24.42 -3.95 4.61
CA GLU A 61 25.35 -2.81 4.59
C GLU A 61 24.63 -1.52 4.98
N SER A 62 23.83 -1.63 6.03
CA SER A 62 22.96 -0.54 6.46
C SER A 62 23.75 0.62 7.01
N LYS A 63 23.32 1.85 6.68
CA LYS A 63 23.95 3.08 7.13
C LYS A 63 22.90 4.11 7.49
N ILE A 64 23.05 4.74 8.66
CA ILE A 64 22.29 5.94 9.02
C ILE A 64 22.97 7.12 8.35
N GLU A 65 22.34 7.66 7.30
CA GLU A 65 22.91 8.77 6.51
C GLU A 65 22.67 10.13 7.18
N ARG A 66 21.54 10.23 7.89
CA ARG A 66 21.13 11.48 8.51
C ARG A 66 20.24 11.22 9.72
N THR A 67 20.43 12.04 10.75
CA THR A 67 19.53 12.11 11.91
C THR A 67 18.96 13.52 12.03
N ILE A 68 17.65 13.62 12.25
CA ILE A 68 16.96 14.88 12.52
C ILE A 68 16.30 14.75 13.89
N ASP A 69 16.66 15.63 14.79
CA ASP A 69 16.07 15.70 16.12
C ASP A 69 14.89 16.68 16.12
N LYS A 70 13.73 16.22 16.61
CA LYS A 70 12.51 17.01 16.79
C LYS A 70 12.04 16.89 18.23
N ASP A 71 11.15 17.78 18.65
CA ASP A 71 10.69 17.82 20.03
C ASP A 71 10.05 16.48 20.46
N LEU A 72 9.17 15.92 19.64
CA LEU A 72 8.39 14.72 19.97
C LEU A 72 8.98 13.41 19.41
N TRP A 73 9.88 13.47 18.42
CA TRP A 73 10.48 12.28 17.80
C TRP A 73 11.85 12.55 17.18
N LYS A 74 12.61 11.48 17.06
CA LYS A 74 13.86 11.45 16.28
C LYS A 74 13.56 10.82 14.91
N ILE A 75 14.17 11.34 13.85
CA ILE A 75 14.04 10.84 12.49
C ILE A 75 15.39 10.39 12.00
N GLU A 76 15.49 9.19 11.46
CA GLU A 76 16.72 8.66 10.85
C GLU A 76 16.45 8.37 9.37
N LYS A 77 17.28 8.92 8.48
CA LYS A 77 17.38 8.45 7.11
C LYS A 77 18.39 7.31 7.08
N VAL A 78 17.92 6.13 6.67
CA VAL A 78 18.75 4.94 6.57
C VAL A 78 18.82 4.46 5.12
N THR A 79 19.95 3.89 4.73
CA THR A 79 20.12 3.21 3.45
C THR A 79 20.59 1.79 3.67
N PHE A 80 20.16 0.87 2.83
CA PHE A 80 20.57 -0.54 2.87
C PHE A 80 20.37 -1.20 1.49
N ASP A 81 20.95 -2.39 1.30
CA ASP A 81 20.82 -3.16 0.07
C ASP A 81 19.37 -3.51 -0.24
N ALA A 82 18.91 -3.26 -1.47
CA ALA A 82 17.54 -3.46 -1.90
C ALA A 82 17.18 -4.93 -2.23
N GLY A 83 18.18 -5.82 -2.26
CA GLY A 83 18.01 -7.24 -2.58
C GLY A 83 17.93 -7.55 -4.07
N TYR A 84 18.23 -6.60 -4.95
CA TYR A 84 18.27 -6.78 -6.40
C TYR A 84 19.22 -5.77 -7.07
N ASN A 85 19.75 -6.11 -8.24
CA ASN A 85 20.55 -5.25 -9.15
C ASN A 85 21.72 -4.50 -8.48
N ASN A 86 22.18 -4.90 -7.30
CA ASN A 86 23.12 -4.14 -6.46
C ASN A 86 22.63 -2.71 -6.14
N GLU A 87 21.32 -2.48 -6.19
CA GLU A 87 20.71 -1.21 -5.81
C GLU A 87 20.68 -1.04 -4.29
N ARG A 88 20.68 0.21 -3.86
CA ARG A 88 20.42 0.57 -2.47
C ARG A 88 19.07 1.24 -2.38
N MET A 89 18.30 0.84 -1.36
CA MET A 89 17.07 1.53 -0.99
C MET A 89 17.29 2.41 0.23
N GLN A 90 16.33 3.26 0.50
CA GLN A 90 16.33 4.14 1.65
C GLN A 90 14.99 4.07 2.38
N ALA A 91 15.03 4.31 3.68
CA ALA A 91 13.84 4.45 4.51
C ALA A 91 14.04 5.59 5.53
N TRP A 92 12.92 6.21 5.89
CA TRP A 92 12.85 7.17 6.98
C TRP A 92 12.24 6.48 8.20
N ILE A 93 13.00 6.43 9.29
CA ILE A 93 12.62 5.79 10.55
C ILE A 93 12.29 6.89 11.55
N TYR A 94 11.06 6.91 12.01
CA TYR A 94 10.60 7.86 13.01
C TYR A 94 10.47 7.15 14.34
N LEU A 95 11.13 7.67 15.36
CA LEU A 95 11.21 7.09 16.71
C LEU A 95 10.57 8.06 17.71
N PRO A 96 9.50 7.66 18.43
CA PRO A 96 8.90 8.53 19.42
C PRO A 96 9.84 8.74 20.61
N LYS A 97 9.87 9.96 21.19
CA LYS A 97 10.70 10.28 22.36
C LYS A 97 9.97 10.01 23.68
N ASP A 98 8.64 10.03 23.67
CA ASP A 98 7.80 9.83 24.85
C ASP A 98 7.55 8.34 25.16
N ALA A 99 8.13 7.43 24.36
CA ALA A 99 8.06 5.98 24.59
C ALA A 99 9.46 5.38 24.68
N LYS A 100 9.55 4.20 25.30
CA LYS A 100 10.82 3.49 25.47
C LYS A 100 10.96 2.35 24.47
N PRO A 101 12.17 2.14 23.88
CA PRO A 101 12.41 0.97 23.07
C PRO A 101 12.36 -0.33 23.90
N PRO A 102 12.17 -1.49 23.25
CA PRO A 102 12.00 -1.65 21.81
C PRO A 102 10.59 -1.26 21.33
N PHE A 103 10.51 -0.59 20.16
CA PHE A 103 9.27 -0.08 19.58
C PHE A 103 8.59 -1.11 18.67
N GLN A 104 7.26 -1.14 18.62
CA GLN A 104 6.50 -1.84 17.60
C GLN A 104 6.61 -1.06 16.27
N PRO A 105 7.22 -1.60 15.21
CA PRO A 105 7.37 -0.89 13.95
C PRO A 105 6.09 -0.99 13.10
N ILE A 106 5.61 0.15 12.62
CA ILE A 106 4.55 0.23 11.64
C ILE A 106 5.17 0.65 10.30
N ILE A 107 5.22 -0.28 9.35
CA ILE A 107 5.75 -0.04 8.02
C ILE A 107 4.63 0.52 7.14
N PHE A 108 4.87 1.67 6.58
CA PHE A 108 3.92 2.38 5.74
C PHE A 108 4.15 2.07 4.26
N PHE A 109 3.08 1.73 3.57
CA PHE A 109 3.06 1.75 2.12
C PHE A 109 2.22 2.93 1.66
N THR A 110 2.84 3.82 0.90
CA THR A 110 2.31 5.14 0.58
C THR A 110 1.18 5.14 -0.45
N GLY A 111 0.55 6.30 -0.67
CA GLY A 111 -0.33 6.55 -1.81
C GLY A 111 0.45 6.95 -3.06
N SER A 112 -0.23 6.92 -4.21
CA SER A 112 0.38 7.18 -5.54
C SER A 112 0.99 8.57 -5.72
N ASN A 113 0.66 9.53 -4.86
CA ASN A 113 1.26 10.87 -4.92
C ASN A 113 2.80 10.85 -4.86
N ASP A 114 3.39 9.82 -4.23
CA ASP A 114 4.84 9.70 -4.11
C ASP A 114 5.51 9.26 -5.42
N ILE A 115 4.77 8.69 -6.38
CA ILE A 115 5.23 8.42 -7.74
C ILE A 115 5.47 9.75 -8.49
N TYR A 116 4.63 10.75 -8.24
CA TYR A 116 4.73 12.07 -8.89
C TYR A 116 5.66 13.03 -8.16
N SER A 117 6.08 12.69 -6.94
CA SER A 117 7.02 13.49 -6.16
C SER A 117 8.45 13.13 -6.50
N LYS A 118 9.35 14.13 -6.57
CA LYS A 118 10.78 13.90 -6.82
C LYS A 118 11.62 13.86 -5.54
N GLU A 119 11.07 14.37 -4.45
CA GLU A 119 11.77 14.45 -3.16
C GLU A 119 10.80 14.16 -2.02
N PHE A 120 11.28 13.45 -1.04
CA PHE A 120 10.54 13.20 0.19
C PHE A 120 10.88 14.25 1.26
N ASP A 121 9.86 14.92 1.79
CA ASP A 121 10.04 15.80 2.96
C ASP A 121 9.82 15.01 4.27
N PRO A 122 10.88 14.69 5.02
CA PRO A 122 10.76 13.94 6.27
C PRO A 122 10.05 14.69 7.39
N LYS A 123 9.79 15.98 7.22
CA LYS A 123 8.99 16.76 8.18
C LYS A 123 7.48 16.55 7.96
N ARG A 124 7.10 16.03 6.80
CA ARG A 124 5.72 15.84 6.35
C ARG A 124 5.16 14.49 6.81
N ILE A 125 5.14 14.22 8.11
CA ILE A 125 4.43 13.03 8.62
C ILE A 125 2.89 13.22 8.58
N GLY A 126 2.44 14.49 8.56
CA GLY A 126 1.05 14.87 8.34
C GLY A 126 0.05 14.21 9.27
N SER A 127 -0.97 13.58 8.69
CA SER A 127 -2.05 12.91 9.40
C SER A 127 -1.65 11.58 10.05
N LEU A 128 -0.41 11.11 9.88
CA LEU A 128 0.09 9.83 10.39
C LEU A 128 0.87 9.95 11.70
N ASP A 129 1.04 11.16 12.22
CA ASP A 129 1.75 11.45 13.49
C ASP A 129 1.15 10.72 14.72
N PHE A 130 -0.11 10.31 14.64
CA PHE A 130 -0.78 9.54 15.68
C PHE A 130 -0.13 8.18 15.96
N ILE A 131 0.55 7.60 14.97
CA ILE A 131 1.33 6.36 15.17
C ILE A 131 2.47 6.62 16.16
N LEU A 132 3.22 7.71 15.99
CA LEU A 132 4.29 8.09 16.91
C LEU A 132 3.75 8.49 18.28
N LYS A 133 2.67 9.26 18.31
CA LYS A 133 1.98 9.65 19.55
C LYS A 133 1.41 8.46 20.32
N SER A 134 1.17 7.34 19.65
CA SER A 134 0.80 6.09 20.32
C SER A 134 1.99 5.33 20.92
N GLY A 135 3.23 5.81 20.73
CA GLY A 135 4.45 5.16 21.21
C GLY A 135 5.05 4.12 20.24
N ARG A 136 4.52 4.01 19.00
CA ARG A 136 5.03 3.10 17.96
C ARG A 136 6.04 3.80 17.06
N ALA A 137 7.03 3.05 16.55
CA ALA A 137 7.88 3.56 15.49
C ALA A 137 7.13 3.57 14.15
N PHE A 138 7.39 4.60 13.34
CA PHE A 138 6.82 4.72 11.99
C PHE A 138 7.92 4.63 10.95
N ILE A 139 7.78 3.69 10.01
CA ILE A 139 8.78 3.35 9.01
C ILE A 139 8.24 3.73 7.64
N PHE A 140 8.94 4.62 6.95
CA PHE A 140 8.57 5.10 5.62
C PHE A 140 9.65 4.68 4.61
N PRO A 141 9.53 3.50 3.97
CA PRO A 141 10.43 3.12 2.88
C PRO A 141 10.18 4.01 1.65
N ILE A 142 11.25 4.39 0.96
CA ILE A 142 11.18 5.04 -0.35
C ILE A 142 11.28 3.94 -1.40
N TYR A 143 10.13 3.54 -1.92
CA TYR A 143 10.04 2.46 -2.89
C TYR A 143 10.57 2.86 -4.27
N LYS A 144 11.02 1.88 -5.06
CA LYS A 144 11.41 2.09 -6.47
C LYS A 144 10.29 2.81 -7.22
N GLY A 145 10.65 3.79 -8.05
CA GLY A 145 9.68 4.62 -8.79
C GLY A 145 9.05 5.74 -7.97
N THR A 146 9.46 5.98 -6.70
CA THR A 146 8.90 7.06 -5.86
C THR A 146 9.97 8.03 -5.36
N ASN A 147 9.57 9.27 -5.16
CA ASN A 147 10.40 10.32 -4.57
C ASN A 147 11.81 10.36 -5.20
N GLU A 148 12.89 10.32 -4.41
CA GLU A 148 14.27 10.33 -4.88
C GLU A 148 14.66 9.08 -5.69
N ARG A 149 13.84 8.03 -5.67
CA ARG A 149 14.04 6.81 -6.46
C ARG A 149 13.13 6.76 -7.70
N HIS A 150 12.65 7.94 -8.11
CA HIS A 150 11.88 8.14 -9.32
C HIS A 150 12.59 7.59 -10.58
N ASP A 151 11.83 6.98 -11.48
CA ASP A 151 12.29 6.42 -12.76
C ASP A 151 11.21 6.56 -13.85
N GLU A 152 11.06 5.58 -14.75
CA GLU A 152 10.07 5.62 -15.83
C GLU A 152 8.65 5.32 -15.36
N LEU A 153 8.46 4.83 -14.13
CA LEU A 153 7.12 4.58 -13.58
C LEU A 153 6.38 5.91 -13.41
N ASN A 154 5.22 6.02 -14.04
CA ASN A 154 4.43 7.26 -14.04
C ASN A 154 3.00 7.08 -13.51
N SER A 155 2.65 5.87 -13.06
CA SER A 155 1.32 5.56 -12.52
C SER A 155 1.38 4.33 -11.60
N ASP A 156 0.51 4.31 -10.61
CA ASP A 156 0.24 3.15 -9.76
C ASP A 156 -0.76 2.17 -10.38
N LEU A 157 -1.45 2.58 -11.43
CA LEU A 157 -2.45 1.75 -12.09
C LEU A 157 -1.84 0.51 -12.71
N GLN A 158 -2.52 -0.61 -12.54
CA GLN A 158 -2.10 -1.89 -13.12
C GLN A 158 -2.02 -1.81 -14.65
N GLU A 159 -0.96 -2.41 -15.20
CA GLU A 159 -0.74 -2.53 -16.63
C GLU A 159 -0.17 -3.90 -16.99
N GLU A 160 -0.49 -4.41 -18.18
CA GLU A 160 0.10 -5.62 -18.77
C GLU A 160 1.47 -5.29 -19.42
N THR A 161 2.38 -4.71 -18.60
CA THR A 161 3.73 -4.33 -19.03
C THR A 161 4.79 -4.96 -18.13
N VAL A 162 5.97 -5.20 -18.70
CA VAL A 162 7.14 -5.68 -17.94
C VAL A 162 7.56 -4.64 -16.90
N LEU A 163 7.49 -3.36 -17.24
CA LEU A 163 7.81 -2.25 -16.34
C LEU A 163 6.98 -2.34 -15.04
N TYR A 164 5.65 -2.44 -15.17
CA TYR A 164 4.76 -2.53 -14.01
C TYR A 164 5.03 -3.80 -13.19
N LYS A 165 5.13 -4.96 -13.87
CA LYS A 165 5.43 -6.23 -13.22
C LYS A 165 6.72 -6.17 -12.40
N ASP A 166 7.79 -5.66 -13.00
CA ASP A 166 9.10 -5.62 -12.34
C ASP A 166 9.07 -4.67 -11.12
N HIS A 167 8.32 -3.57 -11.18
CA HIS A 167 8.11 -2.68 -10.04
C HIS A 167 7.37 -3.37 -8.89
N VAL A 168 6.29 -4.11 -9.17
CA VAL A 168 5.58 -4.86 -8.12
C VAL A 168 6.50 -5.86 -7.43
N ILE A 169 7.36 -6.55 -8.21
CA ILE A 169 8.34 -7.50 -7.67
C ILE A 169 9.39 -6.76 -6.80
N MET A 170 9.90 -5.62 -7.30
CA MET A 170 10.85 -4.80 -6.54
C MET A 170 10.25 -4.28 -5.24
N TRP A 171 9.01 -3.77 -5.25
CA TRP A 171 8.32 -3.32 -4.03
C TRP A 171 8.16 -4.43 -2.99
N GLY A 172 7.86 -5.66 -3.42
CA GLY A 172 7.81 -6.82 -2.53
C GLY A 172 9.15 -7.14 -1.89
N LYS A 173 10.24 -7.13 -2.67
CA LYS A 173 11.61 -7.32 -2.17
C LYS A 173 12.02 -6.21 -1.21
N GLU A 174 11.76 -4.97 -1.56
CA GLU A 174 12.09 -3.79 -0.74
C GLU A 174 11.35 -3.77 0.60
N PHE A 175 10.08 -4.18 0.59
CA PHE A 175 9.34 -4.35 1.84
C PHE A 175 10.02 -5.41 2.72
N SER A 176 10.34 -6.58 2.17
CA SER A 176 11.01 -7.65 2.91
C SER A 176 12.40 -7.24 3.39
N ARG A 177 13.18 -6.50 2.58
CA ARG A 177 14.48 -5.95 3.00
C ARG A 177 14.35 -4.90 4.10
N THR A 178 13.25 -4.13 4.10
CA THR A 178 12.95 -3.23 5.22
C THR A 178 12.71 -4.03 6.51
N VAL A 179 11.97 -5.14 6.42
CA VAL A 179 11.79 -6.04 7.57
C VAL A 179 13.12 -6.65 8.03
N ASP A 180 13.98 -7.11 7.10
CA ASP A 180 15.31 -7.61 7.42
C ASP A 180 16.14 -6.57 8.17
N TYR A 181 16.08 -5.29 7.75
CA TYR A 181 16.75 -4.21 8.45
C TYR A 181 16.22 -4.00 9.88
N LEU A 182 14.89 -4.03 10.06
CA LEU A 182 14.30 -3.88 11.39
C LEU A 182 14.67 -5.02 12.33
N GLU A 183 14.88 -6.24 11.82
CA GLU A 183 15.37 -7.38 12.59
C GLU A 183 16.81 -7.18 13.12
N THR A 184 17.61 -6.34 12.47
CA THR A 184 18.98 -6.02 12.96
C THR A 184 19.00 -4.98 14.06
N ARG A 185 17.88 -4.33 14.34
CA ARG A 185 17.78 -3.23 15.32
C ARG A 185 17.33 -3.70 16.68
N SER A 186 18.13 -3.49 17.70
CA SER A 186 17.78 -3.83 19.09
C SER A 186 16.69 -2.94 19.68
N ASP A 187 16.40 -1.79 19.09
CA ASP A 187 15.34 -0.86 19.48
C ASP A 187 13.99 -1.13 18.82
N MET A 188 13.87 -2.23 18.03
CA MET A 188 12.63 -2.64 17.35
C MET A 188 12.13 -3.99 17.84
N GLN A 189 10.80 -4.13 18.00
CA GLN A 189 10.12 -5.41 18.20
C GLN A 189 9.80 -6.04 16.84
N ALA A 190 10.77 -6.70 16.22
CA ALA A 190 10.62 -7.28 14.89
C ALA A 190 9.60 -8.43 14.79
N ASP A 191 9.16 -8.96 15.94
CA ASP A 191 8.06 -9.93 16.04
C ASP A 191 6.66 -9.26 16.08
N LYS A 192 6.58 -7.93 16.09
CA LYS A 192 5.35 -7.12 16.16
C LYS A 192 5.22 -6.08 15.06
N ILE A 193 5.49 -6.49 13.82
CA ILE A 193 5.43 -5.61 12.65
C ILE A 193 3.98 -5.36 12.23
N GLY A 194 3.59 -4.08 12.14
CA GLY A 194 2.33 -3.66 11.52
C GLY A 194 2.55 -3.16 10.09
N TYR A 195 1.57 -3.42 9.22
CA TYR A 195 1.44 -2.83 7.89
C TYR A 195 0.36 -1.76 7.91
N LEU A 196 0.68 -0.57 7.42
CA LEU A 196 -0.30 0.49 7.18
C LEU A 196 -0.22 0.91 5.71
N GLY A 197 -1.26 0.60 4.94
CA GLY A 197 -1.34 0.98 3.53
C GLY A 197 -2.36 2.10 3.28
N TRP A 198 -1.98 3.08 2.47
CA TRP A 198 -2.86 4.19 2.10
C TRP A 198 -3.10 4.20 0.59
N SER A 199 -4.37 4.13 0.13
CA SER A 199 -4.73 4.20 -1.29
C SER A 199 -3.99 3.13 -2.10
N TRP A 200 -2.99 3.49 -2.91
CA TRP A 200 -2.10 2.54 -3.57
C TRP A 200 -1.49 1.53 -2.58
N GLY A 201 -1.02 1.98 -1.40
CA GLY A 201 -0.60 1.07 -0.34
C GLY A 201 -1.74 0.21 0.21
N GLY A 202 -2.97 0.71 0.19
CA GLY A 202 -4.16 -0.09 0.49
C GLY A 202 -4.39 -1.20 -0.53
N PHE A 203 -4.18 -0.93 -1.82
CA PHE A 203 -4.16 -1.93 -2.88
C PHE A 203 -2.99 -2.93 -2.68
N MET A 204 -1.76 -2.44 -2.48
CA MET A 204 -0.58 -3.30 -2.27
C MET A 204 -0.67 -4.18 -1.03
N GLY A 205 -1.53 -3.81 -0.06
CA GLY A 205 -1.87 -4.66 1.07
C GLY A 205 -2.60 -5.96 0.72
N GLY A 206 -3.04 -6.12 -0.53
CA GLY A 206 -3.52 -7.40 -1.07
C GLY A 206 -2.40 -8.27 -1.66
N ILE A 207 -1.17 -7.76 -1.78
CA ILE A 207 -0.02 -8.45 -2.36
C ILE A 207 1.09 -8.67 -1.31
N ILE A 208 1.57 -7.59 -0.69
CA ILE A 208 2.72 -7.61 0.23
C ILE A 208 2.56 -8.62 1.37
N PRO A 209 1.42 -8.71 2.10
CA PRO A 209 1.30 -9.67 3.20
C PRO A 209 1.22 -11.13 2.75
N ALA A 210 0.93 -11.38 1.47
CA ALA A 210 1.02 -12.73 0.91
C ALA A 210 2.49 -13.18 0.74
N ILE A 211 3.39 -12.22 0.53
CA ILE A 211 4.83 -12.42 0.34
C ILE A 211 5.54 -12.40 1.70
N GLU A 212 5.28 -11.37 2.51
CA GLU A 212 5.97 -11.11 3.78
C GLU A 212 5.15 -11.58 4.98
N LYS A 213 5.49 -12.76 5.50
CA LYS A 213 4.74 -13.41 6.60
C LYS A 213 5.10 -12.92 8.00
N ARG A 214 6.12 -12.07 8.14
CA ARG A 214 6.49 -11.46 9.42
C ARG A 214 5.54 -10.33 9.84
N ILE A 215 4.70 -9.81 8.93
CA ILE A 215 3.62 -8.87 9.25
C ILE A 215 2.61 -9.56 10.18
N LYS A 216 2.23 -8.87 11.29
CA LYS A 216 1.30 -9.41 12.31
C LYS A 216 -0.07 -8.74 12.30
N ALA A 217 -0.17 -7.50 11.84
CA ALA A 217 -1.43 -6.76 11.74
C ALA A 217 -1.41 -5.85 10.52
N ILE A 218 -2.54 -5.74 9.84
CA ILE A 218 -2.68 -4.98 8.59
C ILE A 218 -3.83 -3.98 8.74
N VAL A 219 -3.58 -2.74 8.36
CA VAL A 219 -4.61 -1.71 8.18
C VAL A 219 -4.52 -1.15 6.77
N LEU A 220 -5.61 -1.25 6.03
CA LEU A 220 -5.75 -0.72 4.68
C LEU A 220 -6.71 0.47 4.70
N ASN A 221 -6.16 1.66 4.54
CA ASN A 221 -6.93 2.87 4.43
C ASN A 221 -7.20 3.19 2.96
N VAL A 222 -8.47 3.21 2.59
CA VAL A 222 -8.98 3.49 1.24
C VAL A 222 -8.31 2.65 0.15
N GLY A 223 -8.22 1.33 0.37
CA GLY A 223 -7.71 0.36 -0.58
C GLY A 223 -8.82 -0.48 -1.22
N GLY A 224 -8.50 -1.14 -2.31
CA GLY A 224 -9.39 -2.02 -3.05
C GLY A 224 -8.65 -2.76 -4.15
N MET A 225 -9.40 -3.42 -5.04
CA MET A 225 -8.86 -4.04 -6.25
C MET A 225 -8.94 -3.07 -7.43
N GLU A 226 -7.90 -3.04 -8.24
CA GLU A 226 -7.85 -2.23 -9.46
C GLU A 226 -8.76 -2.81 -10.57
N MET A 227 -9.21 -1.93 -11.47
CA MET A 227 -10.05 -2.32 -12.59
C MET A 227 -9.26 -2.78 -13.81
N ASN A 228 -8.01 -2.37 -13.91
CA ASN A 228 -7.11 -2.72 -14.99
C ASN A 228 -6.58 -4.15 -14.80
N ARG A 229 -6.11 -4.74 -15.90
CA ARG A 229 -5.38 -6.00 -15.87
C ARG A 229 -3.89 -5.78 -15.76
N THR A 230 -3.21 -6.78 -15.24
CA THR A 230 -1.76 -6.88 -15.23
C THR A 230 -1.36 -8.33 -15.51
N PHE A 231 -0.07 -8.59 -15.62
CA PHE A 231 0.41 -9.97 -15.75
C PHE A 231 0.02 -10.81 -14.53
N PRO A 232 -0.38 -12.09 -14.74
CA PRO A 232 -0.91 -12.95 -13.68
C PRO A 232 0.01 -13.10 -12.47
N GLU A 233 1.33 -13.06 -12.68
CA GLU A 233 2.34 -13.22 -11.64
C GLU A 233 2.44 -12.05 -10.67
N VAL A 234 1.79 -10.92 -10.95
CA VAL A 234 1.69 -9.75 -10.06
C VAL A 234 0.27 -9.28 -9.86
N ASP A 235 -0.71 -10.04 -10.37
CA ASP A 235 -2.13 -9.72 -10.21
C ASP A 235 -2.59 -9.96 -8.77
N GLN A 236 -3.11 -8.94 -8.13
CA GLN A 236 -3.62 -9.00 -6.75
C GLN A 236 -4.62 -10.14 -6.53
N LEU A 237 -5.41 -10.51 -7.54
CA LEU A 237 -6.34 -11.65 -7.50
C LEU A 237 -5.65 -12.93 -7.00
N ASN A 238 -4.42 -13.16 -7.43
CA ASN A 238 -3.66 -14.35 -7.10
C ASN A 238 -3.04 -14.33 -5.70
N TYR A 239 -2.93 -13.16 -5.07
CA TYR A 239 -2.30 -12.97 -3.77
C TYR A 239 -3.31 -12.92 -2.62
N LEU A 240 -4.47 -12.29 -2.82
CA LEU A 240 -5.49 -12.09 -1.79
C LEU A 240 -5.86 -13.37 -1.01
N PRO A 241 -6.07 -14.55 -1.64
CA PRO A 241 -6.36 -15.78 -0.89
C PRO A 241 -5.22 -16.26 0.00
N ARG A 242 -4.03 -15.70 -0.15
CA ARG A 242 -2.82 -16.05 0.61
C ARG A 242 -2.47 -14.98 1.66
N VAL A 243 -3.23 -13.90 1.74
CA VAL A 243 -3.20 -12.96 2.86
C VAL A 243 -4.02 -13.55 4.00
N THR A 244 -3.37 -13.96 5.09
CA THR A 244 -4.00 -14.69 6.20
C THR A 244 -3.86 -13.98 7.55
N GLN A 245 -3.09 -12.90 7.60
CA GLN A 245 -2.88 -12.08 8.79
C GLN A 245 -4.14 -11.26 9.15
N PRO A 246 -4.31 -10.85 10.41
CA PRO A 246 -5.38 -9.93 10.81
C PRO A 246 -5.39 -8.67 9.97
N ILE A 247 -6.55 -8.33 9.36
CA ILE A 247 -6.67 -7.23 8.42
C ILE A 247 -7.91 -6.37 8.64
N LEU A 248 -7.70 -5.06 8.73
CA LEU A 248 -8.73 -4.03 8.81
C LEU A 248 -8.76 -3.23 7.50
N MET A 249 -9.91 -3.14 6.87
CA MET A 249 -10.16 -2.27 5.73
C MET A 249 -11.05 -1.09 6.13
N LEU A 250 -10.59 0.13 5.88
CA LEU A 250 -11.32 1.38 6.15
C LEU A 250 -11.57 2.08 4.82
N ASN A 251 -12.82 2.20 4.40
CA ASN A 251 -13.17 2.65 3.07
C ASN A 251 -14.30 3.69 3.07
N GLY A 252 -14.36 4.48 2.00
CA GLY A 252 -15.49 5.35 1.71
C GLY A 252 -16.53 4.68 0.82
N LYS A 253 -17.82 4.95 1.09
CA LYS A 253 -18.96 4.47 0.29
C LYS A 253 -18.97 5.06 -1.12
N HIS A 254 -18.50 6.30 -1.24
CA HIS A 254 -18.48 7.08 -2.47
C HIS A 254 -17.08 7.19 -3.07
N ASP A 255 -16.20 6.26 -2.71
CA ASP A 255 -14.86 6.19 -3.27
C ASP A 255 -14.93 5.83 -4.76
N MET A 256 -14.42 6.73 -5.60
CA MET A 256 -14.46 6.57 -7.04
C MET A 256 -13.25 5.82 -7.60
N PHE A 257 -12.16 5.73 -6.84
CA PHE A 257 -10.99 4.95 -7.19
C PHE A 257 -11.24 3.47 -6.89
N PHE A 258 -11.82 3.18 -5.72
CA PHE A 258 -12.16 1.83 -5.28
C PHE A 258 -13.66 1.73 -4.97
N PRO A 259 -14.53 1.58 -5.99
CA PRO A 259 -15.98 1.46 -5.77
C PRO A 259 -16.34 0.23 -4.93
N VAL A 260 -17.37 0.35 -4.08
CA VAL A 260 -17.72 -0.68 -3.09
C VAL A 260 -17.94 -2.04 -3.75
N GLU A 261 -18.79 -2.11 -4.78
CA GLU A 261 -19.25 -3.39 -5.36
C GLU A 261 -18.21 -4.06 -6.26
N THR A 262 -17.40 -3.27 -6.96
CA THR A 262 -16.49 -3.78 -8.00
C THR A 262 -15.03 -3.89 -7.55
N SER A 263 -14.68 -3.26 -6.41
CA SER A 263 -13.31 -3.17 -5.90
C SER A 263 -13.19 -3.57 -4.43
N GLN A 264 -13.82 -2.82 -3.51
CA GLN A 264 -13.66 -3.05 -2.07
C GLN A 264 -14.24 -4.40 -1.61
N LYS A 265 -15.43 -4.75 -2.09
CA LYS A 265 -16.10 -5.99 -1.72
C LYS A 265 -15.38 -7.21 -2.28
N PRO A 266 -15.01 -7.28 -3.57
CA PRO A 266 -14.19 -8.37 -4.09
C PRO A 266 -12.87 -8.55 -3.33
N MET A 267 -12.17 -7.47 -3.01
CA MET A 267 -10.96 -7.54 -2.20
C MET A 267 -11.22 -8.24 -0.87
N TYR A 268 -12.22 -7.77 -0.11
CA TYR A 268 -12.55 -8.32 1.20
C TYR A 268 -12.99 -9.79 1.15
N ASP A 269 -13.78 -10.14 0.14
CA ASP A 269 -14.29 -11.51 -0.03
C ASP A 269 -13.18 -12.51 -0.38
N LEU A 270 -12.19 -12.09 -1.19
CA LEU A 270 -11.07 -12.91 -1.63
C LEU A 270 -9.97 -13.09 -0.57
N LEU A 271 -9.92 -12.24 0.48
CA LEU A 271 -8.91 -12.39 1.55
C LEU A 271 -8.99 -13.77 2.20
N GLY A 272 -7.85 -14.46 2.23
CA GLY A 272 -7.69 -15.74 2.92
C GLY A 272 -7.73 -15.64 4.45
N THR A 273 -7.73 -14.44 5.00
CA THR A 273 -7.88 -14.18 6.44
C THR A 273 -9.21 -14.71 6.94
N PRO A 274 -9.24 -15.53 8.02
CA PRO A 274 -10.49 -16.01 8.61
C PRO A 274 -11.40 -14.85 9.04
N SER A 275 -12.72 -15.05 8.98
CA SER A 275 -13.73 -14.00 9.18
C SER A 275 -13.63 -13.28 10.53
N ASN A 276 -13.19 -13.98 11.58
CA ASN A 276 -12.96 -13.42 12.93
C ASN A 276 -11.68 -12.56 13.05
N PHE A 277 -10.80 -12.61 12.03
CA PHE A 277 -9.57 -11.83 11.97
C PHE A 277 -9.58 -10.78 10.85
N LYS A 278 -10.72 -10.59 10.17
CA LYS A 278 -10.85 -9.52 9.18
C LYS A 278 -12.07 -8.65 9.45
N LYS A 279 -11.89 -7.33 9.25
CA LYS A 279 -12.95 -6.33 9.46
C LYS A 279 -12.93 -5.34 8.30
N LYS A 280 -14.12 -4.96 7.80
CA LYS A 280 -14.27 -3.85 6.86
C LYS A 280 -15.27 -2.85 7.42
N ILE A 281 -14.91 -1.57 7.40
CA ILE A 281 -15.78 -0.46 7.78
C ILE A 281 -15.92 0.46 6.56
N VAL A 282 -17.15 0.79 6.22
CA VAL A 282 -17.46 1.69 5.10
C VAL A 282 -18.13 2.93 5.65
N TYR A 283 -17.51 4.08 5.46
CA TYR A 283 -17.99 5.38 5.92
C TYR A 283 -18.77 6.09 4.81
N ASP A 284 -19.66 6.97 5.18
CA ASP A 284 -20.35 7.88 4.23
C ASP A 284 -19.38 9.00 3.81
N ALA A 285 -18.38 8.62 3.01
CA ALA A 285 -17.24 9.43 2.60
C ALA A 285 -16.76 9.04 1.20
N GLY A 286 -15.94 9.88 0.57
CA GLY A 286 -15.21 9.58 -0.66
C GLY A 286 -13.93 8.81 -0.40
N HIS A 287 -12.88 9.10 -1.16
CA HIS A 287 -11.56 8.45 -1.03
C HIS A 287 -10.81 8.81 0.28
N LEU A 288 -11.31 9.72 1.08
CA LEU A 288 -10.76 10.06 2.39
C LEU A 288 -11.79 9.71 3.46
N VAL A 289 -11.49 8.73 4.31
CA VAL A 289 -12.33 8.43 5.48
C VAL A 289 -12.14 9.49 6.57
N PRO A 290 -13.12 9.69 7.46
CA PRO A 290 -13.01 10.67 8.54
C PRO A 290 -11.77 10.40 9.40
N ARG A 291 -10.94 11.44 9.62
CA ARG A 291 -9.65 11.29 10.31
C ARG A 291 -9.77 10.70 11.71
N THR A 292 -10.79 11.11 12.46
CA THR A 292 -11.01 10.60 13.84
C THR A 292 -11.25 9.10 13.85
N ASP A 293 -12.08 8.61 12.91
CA ASP A 293 -12.39 7.19 12.78
C ASP A 293 -11.17 6.41 12.30
N PHE A 294 -10.44 6.94 11.32
CA PHE A 294 -9.19 6.33 10.85
C PHE A 294 -8.18 6.14 11.99
N VAL A 295 -7.95 7.18 12.79
CA VAL A 295 -7.03 7.12 13.94
C VAL A 295 -7.51 6.10 14.96
N LYS A 296 -8.77 6.19 15.37
CA LYS A 296 -9.36 5.31 16.39
C LYS A 296 -9.29 3.84 15.97
N GLU A 297 -9.82 3.52 14.82
CA GLU A 297 -9.91 2.12 14.36
C GLU A 297 -8.51 1.53 14.10
N THR A 298 -7.57 2.32 13.57
CA THR A 298 -6.17 1.90 13.37
C THR A 298 -5.49 1.57 14.69
N LEU A 299 -5.58 2.44 15.70
CA LEU A 299 -4.94 2.21 16.99
C LEU A 299 -5.56 1.02 17.72
N VAL A 300 -6.89 0.90 17.74
CA VAL A 300 -7.59 -0.25 18.34
C VAL A 300 -7.14 -1.56 17.66
N TRP A 301 -7.00 -1.56 16.32
CA TRP A 301 -6.55 -2.74 15.58
C TRP A 301 -5.12 -3.13 15.91
N PHE A 302 -4.21 -2.18 15.95
CA PHE A 302 -2.83 -2.46 16.33
C PHE A 302 -2.69 -2.88 17.79
N ASP A 303 -3.44 -2.27 18.70
CA ASP A 303 -3.45 -2.69 20.12
C ASP A 303 -3.94 -4.13 20.28
N GLN A 304 -4.95 -4.53 19.51
CA GLN A 304 -5.52 -5.87 19.56
C GLN A 304 -4.52 -6.94 19.06
N TYR A 305 -3.76 -6.68 18.00
CA TYR A 305 -2.97 -7.72 17.34
C TYR A 305 -1.46 -7.58 17.54
N LEU A 306 -0.96 -6.40 17.88
CA LEU A 306 0.45 -6.18 18.25
C LEU A 306 0.63 -6.06 19.77
N GLY A 307 -0.46 -5.84 20.49
CA GLY A 307 -0.49 -5.50 21.90
C GLY A 307 -0.40 -3.99 22.15
N PRO A 308 -0.89 -3.53 23.29
CA PRO A 308 -0.82 -2.12 23.66
C PRO A 308 0.63 -1.68 23.84
N VAL A 309 0.91 -0.43 23.53
CA VAL A 309 2.17 0.23 23.84
C VAL A 309 2.05 0.83 25.25
N LYS A 310 3.08 0.62 26.08
CA LYS A 310 3.15 1.13 27.46
C LYS A 310 3.81 2.49 27.51
#